data_fb49326aeeb87de43db65000543ae63b
#
_entry.id   fb49326aeeb87de43db65000543ae63b
#
_cell.length_a   1.000
_cell.length_b   1.000
_cell.length_c   1.000
_cell.angle_alpha   90.00
_cell.angle_beta   90.00
_cell.angle_gamma   90.00
#
_symmetry.space_group_name_H-M   'P 1'
#
loop_
_entity.id
_entity.type
_entity.pdbx_description
1 polymer ?
#
loop_
_entity_poly.entity_id
_entity_poly.type
_entity_poly.pdbx_seq_one_letter_code
_entity_poly.pdbx_strand_id
1 'polypeptide(L)'
;QGFARALVTNVLAGGVEQGASTVNQQYVKNYLWLVDAENEEEASAATEQSIPRKLREMRMASDLDKTLEKDEILTRYLNLVSFGNHAFGIEAAARTYFDVSAHELNPAQAALLVGLLQSVEGLNPYTNPEGAMQRRNTVLNNMAAEGYLDQAEADRFAGAPLGILDKPRTLPQGCITAGDKGFMCDYALRYLADKGLDLDTIQSGSYTIT
;
A
#
# COMPACT_ATOMS: atom_id res chain seq x y z
N GLN A 1 8.40 21.64 7.79
CA GLN A 1 9.58 22.04 7.00
C GLN A 1 9.64 21.33 5.65
N GLY A 2 9.28 20.04 5.52
CA GLY A 2 9.32 19.28 4.27
C GLY A 2 8.36 19.82 3.18
N PHE A 3 7.14 20.18 3.56
CA PHE A 3 6.14 20.72 2.64
C PHE A 3 6.57 22.07 2.01
N ALA A 4 7.07 22.99 2.83
CA ALA A 4 7.53 24.29 2.33
C ALA A 4 8.71 24.14 1.35
N ARG A 5 9.66 23.23 1.64
CA ARG A 5 10.77 22.93 0.74
C ARG A 5 10.30 22.33 -0.58
N ALA A 6 9.42 21.31 -0.51
CA ALA A 6 8.89 20.67 -1.72
C ALA A 6 8.03 21.64 -2.55
N LEU A 7 7.26 22.52 -1.91
CA LEU A 7 6.50 23.56 -2.61
C LEU A 7 7.43 24.50 -3.39
N VAL A 8 8.50 24.98 -2.75
CA VAL A 8 9.48 25.85 -3.41
C VAL A 8 10.18 25.13 -4.55
N THR A 9 10.60 23.86 -4.36
CA THR A 9 11.25 23.07 -5.39
C THR A 9 10.31 22.83 -6.58
N ASN A 10 9.06 22.45 -6.34
CA ASN A 10 8.08 22.20 -7.39
C ASN A 10 7.70 23.48 -8.16
N VAL A 11 7.60 24.62 -7.48
CA VAL A 11 7.35 25.91 -8.15
C VAL A 11 8.53 26.33 -9.03
N LEU A 12 9.77 26.14 -8.57
CA LEU A 12 10.97 26.48 -9.31
C LEU A 12 11.23 25.56 -10.51
N ALA A 13 10.82 24.28 -10.39
CA ALA A 13 10.96 23.27 -11.45
C ALA A 13 9.83 23.33 -12.50
N GLY A 14 8.79 24.11 -12.26
CA GLY A 14 7.62 24.19 -13.16
C GLY A 14 6.78 22.91 -13.19
N GLY A 15 6.95 22.02 -12.21
CA GLY A 15 6.25 20.74 -12.11
C GLY A 15 6.41 20.07 -10.75
N VAL A 16 5.79 18.90 -10.57
CA VAL A 16 5.87 18.13 -9.30
C VAL A 16 7.11 17.23 -9.33
N GLU A 17 8.25 17.74 -8.88
CA GLU A 17 9.49 16.95 -8.76
C GLU A 17 9.67 16.27 -7.38
N GLN A 18 9.05 16.78 -6.33
CA GLN A 18 9.15 16.22 -4.98
C GLN A 18 7.77 15.88 -4.41
N GLY A 19 7.59 14.65 -4.01
CA GLY A 19 6.43 14.21 -3.22
C GLY A 19 6.48 14.81 -1.82
N ALA A 20 5.56 15.73 -1.51
CA ALA A 20 5.48 16.42 -0.22
C ALA A 20 4.48 15.79 0.75
N SER A 21 3.77 14.73 0.33
CA SER A 21 2.74 14.09 1.14
C SER A 21 3.36 13.24 2.25
N THR A 22 2.90 13.45 3.48
CA THR A 22 3.26 12.60 4.63
C THR A 22 2.53 11.26 4.57
N VAL A 23 2.98 10.26 5.36
CA VAL A 23 2.29 8.97 5.51
C VAL A 23 0.83 9.17 5.92
N ASN A 24 0.55 10.09 6.88
CA ASN A 24 -0.79 10.40 7.34
C ASN A 24 -1.69 10.91 6.19
N GLN A 25 -1.17 11.78 5.32
CA GLN A 25 -1.90 12.27 4.15
C GLN A 25 -2.14 11.16 3.11
N GLN A 26 -1.16 10.28 2.91
CA GLN A 26 -1.32 9.13 2.03
C GLN A 26 -2.35 8.14 2.59
N TYR A 27 -2.34 7.91 3.91
CA TYR A 27 -3.34 7.08 4.57
C TYR A 27 -4.75 7.65 4.38
N VAL A 28 -4.95 8.94 4.68
CA VAL A 28 -6.24 9.62 4.48
C VAL A 28 -6.72 9.50 3.02
N LYS A 29 -5.84 9.79 2.05
CA LYS A 29 -6.20 9.64 0.64
C LYS A 29 -6.64 8.22 0.29
N ASN A 30 -5.85 7.22 0.70
CA ASN A 30 -6.17 5.81 0.41
C ASN A 30 -7.43 5.35 1.14
N TYR A 31 -7.66 5.83 2.36
CA TYR A 31 -8.88 5.54 3.11
C TYR A 31 -10.12 6.10 2.42
N LEU A 32 -10.09 7.36 2.00
CA LEU A 32 -11.19 8.00 1.26
C LEU A 32 -11.47 7.31 -0.07
N TRP A 33 -10.43 6.81 -0.72
CA TRP A 33 -10.56 6.13 -2.02
C TRP A 33 -11.04 4.69 -1.89
N LEU A 34 -10.47 3.91 -0.96
CA LEU A 34 -10.63 2.45 -0.92
C LEU A 34 -11.71 1.99 0.07
N VAL A 35 -12.06 2.82 1.05
CA VAL A 35 -12.93 2.44 2.16
C VAL A 35 -14.16 3.33 2.27
N ASP A 36 -14.00 4.64 2.10
CA ASP A 36 -15.06 5.62 2.35
C ASP A 36 -15.92 5.91 1.11
N ALA A 37 -15.35 5.75 -0.10
CA ALA A 37 -16.07 5.99 -1.35
C ALA A 37 -17.17 4.94 -1.56
N GLU A 38 -18.41 5.39 -1.68
CA GLU A 38 -19.58 4.53 -1.93
C GLU A 38 -19.84 4.28 -3.43
N ASN A 39 -19.17 5.06 -4.31
CA ASN A 39 -19.34 4.99 -5.76
C ASN A 39 -18.10 5.48 -6.50
N GLU A 40 -18.05 5.27 -7.83
CA GLU A 40 -16.92 5.64 -8.68
C GLU A 40 -16.65 7.15 -8.71
N GLU A 41 -17.69 7.99 -8.56
CA GLU A 41 -17.56 9.45 -8.54
C GLU A 41 -16.80 9.90 -7.28
N GLU A 42 -17.13 9.37 -6.13
CA GLU A 42 -16.44 9.63 -4.87
C GLU A 42 -15.00 9.09 -4.87
N ALA A 43 -14.80 7.88 -5.39
CA ALA A 43 -13.47 7.29 -5.55
C ALA A 43 -12.60 8.13 -6.49
N SER A 44 -13.15 8.64 -7.59
CA SER A 44 -12.48 9.56 -8.50
C SER A 44 -12.14 10.89 -7.82
N ALA A 45 -13.09 11.47 -7.08
CA ALA A 45 -12.89 12.70 -6.33
C ALA A 45 -11.80 12.58 -5.25
N ALA A 46 -11.68 11.40 -4.61
CA ALA A 46 -10.63 11.12 -3.64
C ALA A 46 -9.22 11.09 -4.24
N THR A 47 -9.09 10.83 -5.54
CA THR A 47 -7.80 10.74 -6.25
C THR A 47 -7.52 11.93 -7.15
N GLU A 48 -8.51 12.80 -7.42
CA GLU A 48 -8.37 14.00 -8.27
C GLU A 48 -7.21 14.89 -7.81
N GLN A 49 -6.47 15.47 -8.76
CA GLN A 49 -5.41 16.43 -8.48
C GLN A 49 -5.97 17.84 -8.33
N SER A 50 -6.53 18.15 -7.16
CA SER A 50 -7.10 19.46 -6.88
C SER A 50 -6.60 20.06 -5.55
N ILE A 51 -6.50 21.39 -5.48
CA ILE A 51 -6.09 22.11 -4.26
C ILE A 51 -7.11 21.90 -3.11
N PRO A 52 -8.43 21.99 -3.32
CA PRO A 52 -9.41 21.77 -2.27
C PRO A 52 -9.30 20.35 -1.65
N ARG A 53 -9.12 19.32 -2.49
CA ARG A 53 -8.88 17.95 -2.01
C ARG A 53 -7.64 17.90 -1.12
N LYS A 54 -6.53 18.49 -1.58
CA LYS A 54 -5.27 18.46 -0.83
C LYS A 54 -5.37 19.18 0.52
N LEU A 55 -6.11 20.27 0.59
CA LEU A 55 -6.38 20.95 1.87
C LEU A 55 -7.24 20.10 2.82
N ARG A 56 -8.24 19.37 2.29
CA ARG A 56 -9.03 18.41 3.07
C ARG A 56 -8.16 17.29 3.63
N GLU A 57 -7.33 16.67 2.80
CA GLU A 57 -6.37 15.63 3.25
C GLU A 57 -5.46 16.14 4.36
N MET A 58 -4.90 17.34 4.21
CA MET A 58 -4.01 17.92 5.21
C MET A 58 -4.71 18.15 6.54
N ARG A 59 -5.97 18.63 6.51
CA ARG A 59 -6.77 18.82 7.72
C ARG A 59 -7.07 17.49 8.41
N MET A 60 -7.58 16.50 7.65
CA MET A 60 -7.89 15.17 8.19
C MET A 60 -6.63 14.48 8.73
N ALA A 61 -5.49 14.58 8.03
CA ALA A 61 -4.22 14.04 8.50
C ALA A 61 -3.74 14.71 9.81
N SER A 62 -3.96 16.01 9.97
CA SER A 62 -3.66 16.73 11.21
C SER A 62 -4.56 16.31 12.37
N ASP A 63 -5.83 16.03 12.10
CA ASP A 63 -6.76 15.57 13.13
C ASP A 63 -6.48 14.11 13.51
N LEU A 64 -6.09 13.29 12.55
CA LEU A 64 -5.63 11.91 12.79
C LEU A 64 -4.40 11.89 13.71
N ASP A 65 -3.42 12.75 13.47
CA ASP A 65 -2.18 12.85 14.25
C ASP A 65 -2.41 13.29 15.72
N LYS A 66 -3.57 13.87 16.03
CA LYS A 66 -3.99 14.22 17.39
C LYS A 66 -4.73 13.10 18.12
N THR A 67 -5.30 12.16 17.36
CA THR A 67 -6.23 11.13 17.87
C THR A 67 -5.62 9.74 17.92
N LEU A 68 -4.64 9.45 17.07
CA LEU A 68 -4.00 8.14 16.97
C LEU A 68 -2.49 8.27 17.18
N GLU A 69 -1.92 7.23 17.80
CA GLU A 69 -0.47 7.10 17.93
C GLU A 69 0.16 6.79 16.55
N LYS A 70 1.43 7.20 16.38
CA LYS A 70 2.15 7.03 15.09
C LYS A 70 2.22 5.58 14.62
N ASP A 71 2.43 4.66 15.54
CA ASP A 71 2.52 3.23 15.23
C ASP A 71 1.18 2.66 14.77
N GLU A 72 0.08 3.18 15.32
CA GLU A 72 -1.27 2.81 14.89
C GLU A 72 -1.56 3.34 13.48
N ILE A 73 -1.20 4.60 13.20
CA ILE A 73 -1.35 5.18 11.85
C ILE A 73 -0.52 4.38 10.84
N LEU A 74 0.73 4.05 11.18
CA LEU A 74 1.61 3.26 10.32
C LEU A 74 1.03 1.86 10.07
N THR A 75 0.53 1.21 11.10
CA THR A 75 -0.11 -0.12 11.00
C THR A 75 -1.31 -0.07 10.06
N ARG A 76 -2.20 0.89 10.24
CA ARG A 76 -3.38 1.08 9.38
C ARG A 76 -2.97 1.39 7.94
N TYR A 77 -1.98 2.26 7.74
CA TYR A 77 -1.45 2.58 6.42
C TYR A 77 -0.89 1.35 5.70
N LEU A 78 -0.02 0.59 6.38
CA LEU A 78 0.60 -0.61 5.79
C LEU A 78 -0.42 -1.72 5.49
N ASN A 79 -1.55 -1.78 6.21
CA ASN A 79 -2.62 -2.72 5.93
C ASN A 79 -3.58 -2.29 4.81
N LEU A 80 -3.51 -1.02 4.40
CA LEU A 80 -4.43 -0.46 3.39
C LEU A 80 -3.76 -0.19 2.05
N VAL A 81 -2.50 0.29 2.06
CA VAL A 81 -1.84 0.81 0.86
C VAL A 81 -1.61 -0.28 -0.19
N SER A 82 -1.71 0.11 -1.47
CA SER A 82 -1.34 -0.75 -2.60
C SER A 82 0.18 -0.85 -2.74
N PHE A 83 0.68 -2.07 -2.88
CA PHE A 83 2.07 -2.39 -3.23
C PHE A 83 2.23 -2.81 -4.70
N GLY A 84 1.18 -2.67 -5.52
CA GLY A 84 1.14 -3.13 -6.90
C GLY A 84 0.79 -4.61 -7.06
N ASN A 85 0.65 -5.05 -8.30
CA ASN A 85 0.29 -6.44 -8.63
C ASN A 85 -0.97 -6.92 -7.86
N HIS A 86 -1.95 -6.04 -7.67
CA HIS A 86 -3.18 -6.27 -6.90
C HIS A 86 -2.97 -6.61 -5.41
N ALA A 87 -1.78 -6.31 -4.85
CA ALA A 87 -1.48 -6.53 -3.45
C ALA A 87 -1.82 -5.27 -2.62
N PHE A 88 -2.91 -5.31 -1.89
CA PHE A 88 -3.31 -4.29 -0.92
C PHE A 88 -2.97 -4.78 0.48
N GLY A 89 -2.20 -3.98 1.20
CA GLY A 89 -1.67 -4.32 2.52
C GLY A 89 -0.39 -5.15 2.49
N ILE A 90 0.39 -5.03 3.56
CA ILE A 90 1.75 -5.61 3.69
C ILE A 90 1.74 -7.14 3.66
N GLU A 91 0.71 -7.80 4.25
CA GLU A 91 0.60 -9.26 4.23
C GLU A 91 0.35 -9.77 2.80
N ALA A 92 -0.57 -9.12 2.06
CA ALA A 92 -0.80 -9.46 0.67
C ALA A 92 0.46 -9.24 -0.18
N ALA A 93 1.19 -8.14 0.05
CA ALA A 93 2.43 -7.86 -0.66
C ALA A 93 3.52 -8.92 -0.36
N ALA A 94 3.72 -9.28 0.90
CA ALA A 94 4.69 -10.32 1.28
C ALA A 94 4.39 -11.66 0.58
N ARG A 95 3.12 -12.05 0.52
CA ARG A 95 2.66 -13.24 -0.19
C ARG A 95 2.84 -13.15 -1.70
N THR A 96 2.49 -11.98 -2.27
CA THR A 96 2.55 -11.77 -3.73
C THR A 96 3.96 -11.77 -4.27
N TYR A 97 4.90 -11.13 -3.57
CA TYR A 97 6.27 -10.97 -4.05
C TYR A 97 7.21 -12.07 -3.61
N PHE A 98 7.00 -12.68 -2.42
CA PHE A 98 7.98 -13.56 -1.78
C PHE A 98 7.39 -14.91 -1.32
N ASP A 99 6.08 -15.09 -1.33
CA ASP A 99 5.37 -16.26 -0.79
C ASP A 99 5.63 -16.53 0.70
N VAL A 100 5.85 -15.46 1.47
CA VAL A 100 6.02 -15.49 2.92
C VAL A 100 4.95 -14.62 3.59
N SER A 101 4.77 -14.76 4.90
CA SER A 101 3.95 -13.82 5.67
C SER A 101 4.72 -12.54 6.00
N ALA A 102 4.01 -11.47 6.33
CA ALA A 102 4.63 -10.17 6.60
C ALA A 102 5.64 -10.22 7.75
N HIS A 103 5.40 -11.05 8.77
CA HIS A 103 6.32 -11.18 9.91
C HIS A 103 7.60 -11.99 9.60
N GLU A 104 7.64 -12.71 8.48
CA GLU A 104 8.80 -13.46 7.99
C GLU A 104 9.69 -12.65 7.05
N LEU A 105 9.27 -11.42 6.71
CA LEU A 105 10.06 -10.55 5.83
C LEU A 105 11.42 -10.25 6.45
N ASN A 106 12.47 -10.53 5.69
CA ASN A 106 13.80 -10.05 6.06
C ASN A 106 13.97 -8.54 5.72
N PRO A 107 15.01 -7.86 6.23
CA PRO A 107 15.20 -6.42 6.00
C PRO A 107 15.25 -6.02 4.53
N ALA A 108 15.82 -6.84 3.64
CA ALA A 108 15.89 -6.53 2.21
C ALA A 108 14.50 -6.60 1.54
N GLN A 109 13.70 -7.59 1.91
CA GLN A 109 12.34 -7.74 1.43
C GLN A 109 11.44 -6.60 1.93
N ALA A 110 11.53 -6.27 3.21
CA ALA A 110 10.81 -5.14 3.80
C ALA A 110 11.21 -3.81 3.12
N ALA A 111 12.52 -3.59 2.92
CA ALA A 111 13.04 -2.40 2.24
C ALA A 111 12.57 -2.31 0.78
N LEU A 112 12.45 -3.43 0.06
CA LEU A 112 11.89 -3.45 -1.28
C LEU A 112 10.43 -3.00 -1.26
N LEU A 113 9.58 -3.62 -0.42
CA LEU A 113 8.16 -3.28 -0.35
C LEU A 113 7.95 -1.80 0.03
N VAL A 114 8.65 -1.31 1.06
CA VAL A 114 8.60 0.12 1.43
C VAL A 114 9.09 1.01 0.28
N GLY A 115 10.09 0.57 -0.46
CA GLY A 115 10.61 1.26 -1.63
C GLY A 115 9.56 1.46 -2.72
N LEU A 116 8.69 0.47 -2.96
CA LEU A 116 7.62 0.52 -3.97
C LEU A 116 6.59 1.63 -3.69
N LEU A 117 6.39 2.00 -2.42
CA LEU A 117 5.40 3.01 -2.03
C LEU A 117 5.70 4.42 -2.58
N GLN A 118 6.93 4.66 -3.05
CA GLN A 118 7.27 5.92 -3.73
C GLN A 118 6.60 6.02 -5.11
N SER A 119 6.58 4.92 -5.86
CA SER A 119 6.00 4.83 -7.21
C SER A 119 5.76 3.37 -7.55
N VAL A 120 4.59 2.86 -7.23
CA VAL A 120 4.24 1.44 -7.35
C VAL A 120 4.44 0.91 -8.77
N GLU A 121 4.01 1.67 -9.78
CA GLU A 121 4.16 1.29 -11.20
C GLU A 121 5.59 1.50 -11.70
N GLY A 122 6.18 2.66 -11.37
CA GLY A 122 7.52 3.03 -11.86
C GLY A 122 8.65 2.19 -11.26
N LEU A 123 8.44 1.61 -10.07
CA LEU A 123 9.41 0.78 -9.36
C LEU A 123 8.99 -0.70 -9.28
N ASN A 124 8.00 -1.12 -10.09
CA ASN A 124 7.57 -2.51 -10.11
C ASN A 124 8.76 -3.42 -10.47
N PRO A 125 9.16 -4.38 -9.61
CA PRO A 125 10.39 -5.15 -9.78
C PRO A 125 10.32 -6.14 -10.96
N TYR A 126 9.14 -6.41 -11.49
CA TYR A 126 8.97 -7.25 -12.68
C TYR A 126 9.14 -6.49 -13.99
N THR A 127 8.92 -5.18 -13.99
CA THR A 127 9.06 -4.32 -15.18
C THR A 127 10.25 -3.39 -15.13
N ASN A 128 10.71 -3.03 -13.91
CA ASN A 128 11.87 -2.17 -13.66
C ASN A 128 12.72 -2.71 -12.49
N PRO A 129 13.36 -3.87 -12.63
CA PRO A 129 14.14 -4.50 -11.56
C PRO A 129 15.31 -3.64 -11.08
N GLU A 130 15.94 -2.88 -11.98
CA GLU A 130 17.07 -2.00 -11.64
C GLU A 130 16.62 -0.84 -10.76
N GLY A 131 15.53 -0.15 -11.12
CA GLY A 131 14.95 0.92 -10.32
C GLY A 131 14.47 0.43 -8.95
N ALA A 132 13.84 -0.74 -8.90
CA ALA A 132 13.42 -1.39 -7.66
C ALA A 132 14.62 -1.70 -6.75
N MET A 133 15.71 -2.24 -7.32
CA MET A 133 16.95 -2.54 -6.59
C MET A 133 17.61 -1.28 -6.04
N GLN A 134 17.75 -0.24 -6.85
CA GLN A 134 18.31 1.04 -6.42
C GLN A 134 17.48 1.65 -5.27
N ARG A 135 16.17 1.60 -5.39
CA ARG A 135 15.27 2.13 -4.36
C ARG A 135 15.33 1.31 -3.07
N ARG A 136 15.34 -0.03 -3.14
CA ARG A 136 15.57 -0.92 -2.01
C ARG A 136 16.86 -0.55 -1.28
N ASN A 137 17.94 -0.39 -2.03
CA ASN A 137 19.25 -0.09 -1.46
C ASN A 137 19.28 1.30 -0.78
N THR A 138 18.54 2.28 -1.34
CA THR A 138 18.34 3.58 -0.66
C THR A 138 17.62 3.41 0.68
N VAL A 139 16.60 2.56 0.75
CA VAL A 139 15.88 2.29 2.01
C VAL A 139 16.79 1.59 3.02
N LEU A 140 17.56 0.57 2.60
CA LEU A 140 18.51 -0.13 3.46
C LEU A 140 19.57 0.82 4.06
N ASN A 141 20.12 1.71 3.24
CA ASN A 141 21.07 2.72 3.73
C ASN A 141 20.42 3.70 4.73
N ASN A 142 19.18 4.09 4.51
CA ASN A 142 18.44 4.91 5.47
C ASN A 142 18.20 4.15 6.78
N MET A 143 17.85 2.84 6.71
CA MET A 143 17.70 2.01 7.90
C MET A 143 19.00 1.91 8.70
N ALA A 144 20.16 1.81 8.03
CA ALA A 144 21.45 1.82 8.69
C ALA A 144 21.77 3.20 9.31
N ALA A 145 21.50 4.29 8.60
CA ALA A 145 21.72 5.65 9.11
C ALA A 145 20.87 5.97 10.34
N GLU A 146 19.66 5.39 10.44
CA GLU A 146 18.75 5.53 11.58
C GLU A 146 19.00 4.47 12.68
N GLY A 147 19.96 3.57 12.51
CA GLY A 147 20.35 2.58 13.51
C GLY A 147 19.45 1.34 13.60
N TYR A 148 18.58 1.08 12.61
CA TYR A 148 17.77 -0.14 12.54
C TYR A 148 18.54 -1.36 12.02
N LEU A 149 19.64 -1.14 11.30
CA LEU A 149 20.60 -2.14 10.82
C LEU A 149 22.02 -1.62 11.05
N ASP A 150 23.00 -2.50 11.16
CA ASP A 150 24.37 -2.06 10.98
C ASP A 150 24.72 -1.89 9.48
N GLN A 151 25.77 -1.10 9.19
CA GLN A 151 26.12 -0.79 7.80
C GLN A 151 26.59 -2.05 7.04
N ALA A 152 27.25 -3.00 7.70
CA ALA A 152 27.71 -4.23 7.07
C ALA A 152 26.52 -5.14 6.68
N GLU A 153 25.45 -5.16 7.48
CA GLU A 153 24.22 -5.83 7.13
C GLU A 153 23.52 -5.15 5.96
N ALA A 154 23.41 -3.82 5.97
CA ALA A 154 22.83 -3.06 4.88
C ALA A 154 23.58 -3.32 3.56
N ASP A 155 24.91 -3.30 3.58
CA ASP A 155 25.76 -3.56 2.41
C ASP A 155 25.59 -5.00 1.90
N ARG A 156 25.49 -5.98 2.80
CA ARG A 156 25.24 -7.39 2.46
C ARG A 156 23.89 -7.56 1.75
N PHE A 157 22.84 -6.95 2.29
CA PHE A 157 21.50 -7.00 1.69
C PHE A 157 21.43 -6.21 0.37
N ALA A 158 22.16 -5.07 0.28
CA ALA A 158 22.22 -4.28 -0.95
C ALA A 158 22.90 -5.02 -2.10
N GLY A 159 23.89 -5.87 -1.80
CA GLY A 159 24.56 -6.73 -2.79
C GLY A 159 23.77 -7.98 -3.20
N ALA A 160 22.71 -8.32 -2.47
CA ALA A 160 21.89 -9.50 -2.79
C ALA A 160 20.88 -9.21 -3.91
N PRO A 161 20.44 -10.24 -4.68
CA PRO A 161 19.35 -10.09 -5.63
C PRO A 161 18.03 -9.67 -4.93
N LEU A 162 17.01 -9.28 -5.69
CA LEU A 162 15.73 -8.86 -5.13
C LEU A 162 15.02 -9.98 -4.36
N GLY A 163 15.26 -11.24 -4.72
CA GLY A 163 14.70 -12.41 -4.05
C GLY A 163 13.19 -12.56 -4.23
N ILE A 164 12.61 -11.91 -5.24
CA ILE A 164 11.20 -12.06 -5.59
C ILE A 164 10.93 -13.37 -6.33
N LEU A 165 9.69 -13.82 -6.37
CA LEU A 165 9.23 -14.90 -7.21
C LEU A 165 9.42 -14.58 -8.70
N ASP A 166 9.50 -15.57 -9.57
CA ASP A 166 9.63 -15.38 -11.02
C ASP A 166 8.46 -14.59 -11.63
N LYS A 167 7.31 -14.67 -11.01
CA LYS A 167 6.10 -13.90 -11.33
C LYS A 167 5.33 -13.59 -10.04
N PRO A 168 4.57 -12.49 -10.01
CA PRO A 168 3.76 -12.18 -8.83
C PRO A 168 2.75 -13.30 -8.57
N ARG A 169 2.65 -13.72 -7.32
CA ARG A 169 1.64 -14.69 -6.93
C ARG A 169 0.27 -14.02 -6.93
N THR A 170 -0.64 -14.55 -7.71
CA THR A 170 -2.04 -14.14 -7.62
C THR A 170 -2.64 -14.75 -6.36
N LEU A 171 -3.03 -13.91 -5.43
CA LEU A 171 -3.75 -14.37 -4.24
C LEU A 171 -5.16 -14.78 -4.65
N PRO A 172 -5.61 -15.96 -4.26
CA PRO A 172 -6.97 -16.39 -4.52
C PRO A 172 -7.96 -15.41 -3.88
N GLN A 173 -8.98 -15.03 -4.62
CA GLN A 173 -10.04 -14.11 -4.15
C GLN A 173 -11.41 -14.80 -4.26
N GLY A 174 -12.34 -14.39 -3.41
CA GLY A 174 -13.69 -14.90 -3.41
C GLY A 174 -13.77 -16.41 -3.13
N CYS A 175 -14.73 -17.07 -3.74
CA CYS A 175 -15.03 -18.49 -3.50
C CYS A 175 -13.93 -19.46 -3.96
N ILE A 176 -12.98 -19.02 -4.78
CA ILE A 176 -11.82 -19.84 -5.19
C ILE A 176 -10.97 -20.25 -3.97
N THR A 177 -10.91 -19.42 -2.93
CA THR A 177 -10.19 -19.73 -1.69
C THR A 177 -10.81 -20.85 -0.88
N ALA A 178 -12.08 -21.15 -1.09
CA ALA A 178 -12.81 -22.18 -0.36
C ALA A 178 -12.52 -23.60 -0.86
N GLY A 179 -11.68 -23.77 -1.91
CA GLY A 179 -11.27 -25.06 -2.44
C GLY A 179 -12.46 -25.90 -2.86
N ASP A 180 -12.60 -27.11 -2.28
CA ASP A 180 -13.72 -28.04 -2.53
C ASP A 180 -15.09 -27.50 -2.11
N LYS A 181 -15.14 -26.49 -1.26
CA LYS A 181 -16.35 -25.77 -0.83
C LYS A 181 -16.68 -24.55 -1.71
N GLY A 182 -15.90 -24.28 -2.76
CA GLY A 182 -16.08 -23.12 -3.63
C GLY A 182 -17.47 -23.05 -4.25
N PHE A 183 -18.05 -24.20 -4.58
CA PHE A 183 -19.42 -24.29 -5.10
C PHE A 183 -20.49 -23.85 -4.10
N MET A 184 -20.34 -24.24 -2.84
CA MET A 184 -21.24 -23.82 -1.76
C MET A 184 -21.07 -22.33 -1.45
N CYS A 185 -19.85 -21.82 -1.49
CA CYS A 185 -19.57 -20.39 -1.35
C CYS A 185 -20.27 -19.57 -2.44
N ASP A 186 -20.13 -19.95 -3.72
CA ASP A 186 -20.77 -19.27 -4.84
C ASP A 186 -22.31 -19.34 -4.75
N TYR A 187 -22.84 -20.50 -4.36
CA TYR A 187 -24.29 -20.65 -4.13
C TYR A 187 -24.78 -19.72 -3.00
N ALA A 188 -24.05 -19.66 -1.88
CA ALA A 188 -24.40 -18.79 -0.76
C ALA A 188 -24.39 -17.31 -1.16
N LEU A 189 -23.38 -16.86 -1.92
CA LEU A 189 -23.31 -15.47 -2.40
C LEU A 189 -24.49 -15.13 -3.34
N ARG A 190 -24.82 -16.02 -4.27
CA ARG A 190 -26.00 -15.83 -5.16
C ARG A 190 -27.31 -15.80 -4.37
N TYR A 191 -27.47 -16.71 -3.41
CA TYR A 191 -28.65 -16.71 -2.56
C TYR A 191 -28.80 -15.41 -1.76
N LEU A 192 -27.69 -14.87 -1.22
CA LEU A 192 -27.68 -13.60 -0.49
C LEU A 192 -27.99 -12.42 -1.41
N ALA A 193 -27.46 -12.41 -2.63
CA ALA A 193 -27.77 -11.38 -3.63
C ALA A 193 -29.25 -11.38 -4.00
N ASP A 194 -29.88 -12.54 -4.17
CA ASP A 194 -31.33 -12.67 -4.38
C ASP A 194 -32.16 -12.16 -3.19
N LYS A 195 -31.56 -12.06 -2.00
CA LYS A 195 -32.18 -11.50 -0.79
C LYS A 195 -31.85 -10.01 -0.56
N GLY A 196 -31.16 -9.37 -1.52
CA GLY A 196 -30.81 -7.96 -1.46
C GLY A 196 -29.46 -7.66 -0.78
N LEU A 197 -28.67 -8.69 -0.49
CA LEU A 197 -27.28 -8.57 0.00
C LEU A 197 -26.33 -8.94 -1.13
N ASP A 198 -26.03 -8.00 -2.00
CA ASP A 198 -25.08 -8.21 -3.08
C ASP A 198 -23.64 -8.31 -2.57
N LEU A 199 -22.71 -8.65 -3.47
CA LEU A 199 -21.31 -8.89 -3.12
C LEU A 199 -20.63 -7.63 -2.56
N ASP A 200 -20.94 -6.46 -3.12
CA ASP A 200 -20.35 -5.19 -2.70
C ASP A 200 -20.80 -4.83 -1.28
N THR A 201 -22.10 -5.00 -1.00
CA THR A 201 -22.68 -4.85 0.34
C THR A 201 -22.02 -5.80 1.34
N ILE A 202 -21.81 -7.08 0.96
CA ILE A 202 -21.17 -8.07 1.83
C ILE A 202 -19.71 -7.70 2.12
N GLN A 203 -18.97 -7.26 1.11
CA GLN A 203 -17.55 -6.90 1.25
C GLN A 203 -17.33 -5.63 2.07
N SER A 204 -18.19 -4.62 1.88
CA SER A 204 -18.11 -3.35 2.63
C SER A 204 -18.65 -3.46 4.05
N GLY A 205 -19.62 -4.34 4.29
CA GLY A 205 -20.34 -4.45 5.56
C GLY A 205 -19.68 -5.30 6.64
N SER A 206 -18.53 -5.94 6.39
CA SER A 206 -17.86 -6.86 7.34
C SER A 206 -18.79 -7.94 7.92
N TYR A 207 -19.69 -8.49 7.12
CA TYR A 207 -20.64 -9.52 7.55
C TYR A 207 -19.93 -10.85 7.87
N THR A 208 -20.39 -11.51 8.94
CA THR A 208 -20.08 -12.91 9.20
C THR A 208 -21.23 -13.78 8.73
N ILE A 209 -20.98 -14.67 7.76
CA ILE A 209 -21.95 -15.63 7.25
C ILE A 209 -21.72 -16.96 7.95
N THR A 210 -22.67 -17.38 8.77
CA THR A 210 -22.65 -18.64 9.53
C THR A 210 -23.63 -19.66 8.95
#